data_f9f2bd1fbf0c2077a6bdcb3693556185
#
_entry.id   f9f2bd1fbf0c2077a6bdcb3693556185
#
_cell.length_a   1.000
_cell.length_b   1.000
_cell.length_c   1.000
_cell.angle_alpha   90.00
_cell.angle_beta   90.00
_cell.angle_gamma   90.00
#
_symmetry.space_group_name_H-M   'P 1'
#
loop_
_entity.id
_entity.type
_entity.pdbx_description
1 polymer ?
#
loop_
_entity_poly.entity_id
_entity_poly.type
_entity_poly.pdbx_seq_one_letter_code
_entity_poly.pdbx_strand_id
1 'polypeptide(L)'
;MSQKKLKELQKSIGYEFKQEQLLRQALTHSSYAHEKNLKELMDNERLEYLGDAVLELVSSEFLFKNHPDMNEGQLTKLRASLVCEQSLAGCARQLDLGSYLLLGNGEDLTGGRERDSILSDAWEAVIGAMYLDGGFTSAKEFILKFVLQDIEHKKLFYDSKTILQELIQNKYKQSLHYVLLSEEGPDHNKTFTVQAYMNETALMTGKGRTKKAAEQSAAYQSLLKFEQGEYM
;
A
#
# COMPACT_ATOMS: atom_id res chain seq x y z
N MET A 1 -15.87 17.78 -7.14
CA MET A 1 -16.01 16.49 -7.86
C MET A 1 -17.43 16.35 -8.39
N SER A 2 -17.61 15.92 -9.66
CA SER A 2 -18.94 15.75 -10.26
C SER A 2 -19.60 14.44 -9.78
N GLN A 3 -20.96 14.43 -9.84
CA GLN A 3 -21.76 13.24 -9.52
C GLN A 3 -21.38 12.04 -10.39
N LYS A 4 -21.02 12.29 -11.67
CA LYS A 4 -20.59 11.24 -12.59
C LYS A 4 -19.31 10.54 -12.11
N LYS A 5 -18.30 11.29 -11.70
CA LYS A 5 -17.05 10.75 -11.15
C LYS A 5 -17.27 9.93 -9.88
N LEU A 6 -18.16 10.38 -8.97
CA LEU A 6 -18.48 9.60 -7.77
C LEU A 6 -19.12 8.24 -8.11
N LYS A 7 -20.03 8.21 -9.09
CA LYS A 7 -20.65 6.96 -9.54
C LYS A 7 -19.64 6.01 -10.21
N GLU A 8 -18.71 6.55 -10.98
CA GLU A 8 -17.61 5.77 -11.58
C GLU A 8 -16.76 5.11 -10.49
N LEU A 9 -16.36 5.86 -9.47
CA LEU A 9 -15.58 5.31 -8.35
C LEU A 9 -16.38 4.25 -7.57
N GLN A 10 -17.65 4.49 -7.24
CA GLN A 10 -18.50 3.51 -6.55
C GLN A 10 -18.61 2.20 -7.34
N LYS A 11 -18.70 2.28 -8.67
CA LYS A 11 -18.69 1.10 -9.53
C LYS A 11 -17.36 0.33 -9.46
N SER A 12 -16.22 1.03 -9.44
CA SER A 12 -14.89 0.40 -9.31
C SER A 12 -14.69 -0.24 -7.93
N ILE A 13 -15.14 0.43 -6.86
CA ILE A 13 -15.17 -0.10 -5.49
C ILE A 13 -16.07 -1.35 -5.40
N GLY A 14 -17.19 -1.38 -6.16
CA GLY A 14 -18.21 -2.41 -6.09
C GLY A 14 -19.19 -2.20 -4.94
N TYR A 15 -19.33 -0.95 -4.48
CA TYR A 15 -20.24 -0.58 -3.40
C TYR A 15 -20.93 0.77 -3.70
N GLU A 16 -22.25 0.80 -3.54
CA GLU A 16 -23.08 2.00 -3.72
C GLU A 16 -23.41 2.60 -2.35
N PHE A 17 -22.89 3.79 -2.07
CA PHE A 17 -23.11 4.49 -0.81
C PHE A 17 -24.53 5.03 -0.72
N LYS A 18 -25.21 4.72 0.39
CA LYS A 18 -26.51 5.31 0.75
C LYS A 18 -26.35 6.80 1.07
N GLN A 19 -25.22 7.15 1.69
CA GLN A 19 -24.83 8.50 2.06
C GLN A 19 -23.57 8.91 1.27
N GLU A 20 -23.75 9.35 0.01
CA GLU A 20 -22.60 9.76 -0.84
C GLU A 20 -21.69 10.81 -0.19
N GLN A 21 -22.20 11.54 0.80
CA GLN A 21 -21.40 12.51 1.56
C GLN A 21 -20.24 11.87 2.31
N LEU A 22 -20.40 10.65 2.82
CA LEU A 22 -19.32 9.91 3.49
C LEU A 22 -18.18 9.60 2.52
N LEU A 23 -18.49 9.13 1.31
CA LEU A 23 -17.47 8.90 0.29
C LEU A 23 -16.80 10.22 -0.12
N ARG A 24 -17.56 11.31 -0.30
CA ARG A 24 -16.99 12.62 -0.62
C ARG A 24 -16.05 13.11 0.48
N GLN A 25 -16.42 12.94 1.74
CA GLN A 25 -15.58 13.29 2.88
C GLN A 25 -14.31 12.43 2.91
N ALA A 26 -14.39 11.13 2.69
CA ALA A 26 -13.23 10.23 2.61
C ALA A 26 -12.22 10.66 1.53
N LEU A 27 -12.70 11.30 0.46
CA LEU A 27 -11.85 11.80 -0.63
C LEU A 27 -11.39 13.26 -0.44
N THR A 28 -11.74 13.90 0.68
CA THR A 28 -11.41 15.30 0.98
C THR A 28 -10.20 15.37 1.89
N HIS A 29 -9.04 15.70 1.34
CA HIS A 29 -7.81 15.92 2.10
C HIS A 29 -7.89 17.22 2.90
N SER A 30 -7.20 17.30 4.05
CA SER A 30 -7.18 18.47 4.92
C SER A 30 -6.74 19.76 4.21
N SER A 31 -5.81 19.69 3.26
CA SER A 31 -5.38 20.82 2.45
C SER A 31 -6.52 21.45 1.63
N TYR A 32 -7.42 20.63 1.08
CA TYR A 32 -8.60 21.11 0.37
C TYR A 32 -9.63 21.73 1.31
N ALA A 33 -9.89 21.06 2.44
CA ALA A 33 -10.81 21.55 3.45
C ALA A 33 -10.39 22.94 3.96
N HIS A 34 -9.09 23.10 4.23
CA HIS A 34 -8.51 24.38 4.64
C HIS A 34 -8.63 25.45 3.53
N GLU A 35 -8.23 25.15 2.30
CA GLU A 35 -8.28 26.11 1.17
C GLU A 35 -9.71 26.58 0.89
N LYS A 36 -10.70 25.69 1.00
CA LYS A 36 -12.11 25.99 0.75
C LYS A 36 -12.87 26.50 1.97
N ASN A 37 -12.19 26.69 3.11
CA ASN A 37 -12.79 27.09 4.38
C ASN A 37 -14.04 26.24 4.70
N LEU A 38 -13.90 24.91 4.55
CA LEU A 38 -14.96 23.99 4.94
C LEU A 38 -15.18 24.04 6.46
N LYS A 39 -16.33 23.59 6.91
CA LYS A 39 -16.59 23.44 8.36
C LYS A 39 -15.55 22.49 8.95
N GLU A 40 -15.23 22.69 10.21
CA GLU A 40 -14.34 21.78 10.97
C GLU A 40 -14.75 20.32 10.79
N LEU A 41 -13.74 19.44 10.72
CA LEU A 41 -13.91 18.00 10.63
C LEU A 41 -14.60 17.49 9.33
N MET A 42 -14.55 18.26 8.26
CA MET A 42 -15.08 17.86 6.94
C MET A 42 -14.02 17.26 6.00
N ASP A 43 -12.80 17.07 6.49
CA ASP A 43 -11.74 16.29 5.85
C ASP A 43 -11.87 14.80 6.14
N ASN A 44 -10.90 14.02 5.65
CA ASN A 44 -10.88 12.57 5.77
C ASN A 44 -10.23 12.02 7.05
N GLU A 45 -9.51 12.83 7.84
CA GLU A 45 -8.68 12.35 8.97
C GLU A 45 -9.47 11.52 10.00
N ARG A 46 -10.71 11.90 10.31
CA ARG A 46 -11.53 11.12 11.24
C ARG A 46 -12.04 9.81 10.65
N LEU A 47 -12.27 9.77 9.35
CA LEU A 47 -12.67 8.55 8.65
C LEU A 47 -11.48 7.61 8.49
N GLU A 48 -10.29 8.14 8.24
CA GLU A 48 -9.01 7.43 8.26
C GLU A 48 -8.80 6.73 9.60
N TYR A 49 -8.85 7.49 10.71
CA TYR A 49 -8.71 6.93 12.06
C TYR A 49 -9.67 5.75 12.32
N LEU A 50 -10.93 5.86 11.88
CA LEU A 50 -11.91 4.79 12.03
C LEU A 50 -11.62 3.62 11.10
N GLY A 51 -11.23 3.93 9.87
CA GLY A 51 -10.91 2.95 8.83
C GLY A 51 -9.70 2.09 9.17
N ASP A 52 -8.64 2.71 9.73
CA ASP A 52 -7.48 1.99 10.26
C ASP A 52 -7.90 0.94 11.31
N ALA A 53 -8.70 1.31 12.30
CA ALA A 53 -9.18 0.38 13.32
C ALA A 53 -9.97 -0.80 12.72
N VAL A 54 -10.81 -0.54 11.72
CA VAL A 54 -11.58 -1.60 11.01
C VAL A 54 -10.65 -2.48 10.19
N LEU A 55 -9.70 -1.90 9.49
CA LEU A 55 -8.69 -2.60 8.67
C LEU A 55 -7.85 -3.53 9.55
N GLU A 56 -7.35 -3.03 10.67
CA GLU A 56 -6.57 -3.80 11.64
C GLU A 56 -7.36 -4.99 12.20
N LEU A 57 -8.64 -4.79 12.57
CA LEU A 57 -9.49 -5.86 13.08
C LEU A 57 -9.74 -6.94 12.04
N VAL A 58 -10.13 -6.55 10.82
CA VAL A 58 -10.43 -7.50 9.73
C VAL A 58 -9.20 -8.28 9.33
N SER A 59 -8.06 -7.60 9.19
CA SER A 59 -6.78 -8.23 8.85
C SER A 59 -6.33 -9.21 9.91
N SER A 60 -6.47 -8.85 11.20
CA SER A 60 -6.14 -9.73 12.31
C SER A 60 -7.03 -10.97 12.35
N GLU A 61 -8.35 -10.80 12.18
CA GLU A 61 -9.29 -11.94 12.14
C GLU A 61 -8.96 -12.88 10.98
N PHE A 62 -8.68 -12.32 9.80
CA PHE A 62 -8.34 -13.09 8.62
C PHE A 62 -7.05 -13.90 8.82
N LEU A 63 -5.98 -13.26 9.30
CA LEU A 63 -4.69 -13.91 9.52
C LEU A 63 -4.79 -14.99 10.60
N PHE A 64 -5.47 -14.73 11.70
CA PHE A 64 -5.69 -15.69 12.77
C PHE A 64 -6.39 -16.97 12.27
N LYS A 65 -7.39 -16.83 11.38
CA LYS A 65 -8.14 -17.97 10.84
C LYS A 65 -7.37 -18.76 9.78
N ASN A 66 -6.57 -18.07 8.96
CA ASN A 66 -5.94 -18.69 7.79
C ASN A 66 -4.47 -19.11 8.00
N HIS A 67 -3.86 -18.70 9.12
CA HIS A 67 -2.48 -19.05 9.48
C HIS A 67 -2.38 -19.62 10.89
N PRO A 68 -3.01 -20.80 11.17
CA PRO A 68 -3.07 -21.38 12.52
C PRO A 68 -1.70 -21.79 13.06
N ASP A 69 -0.71 -21.99 12.19
CA ASP A 69 0.65 -22.39 12.57
C ASP A 69 1.56 -21.21 12.90
N MET A 70 1.10 -19.97 12.73
CA MET A 70 1.86 -18.76 13.04
C MET A 70 1.67 -18.34 14.48
N ASN A 71 2.77 -18.00 15.16
CA ASN A 71 2.69 -17.36 16.48
C ASN A 71 2.33 -15.88 16.38
N GLU A 72 2.06 -15.25 17.53
CA GLU A 72 1.63 -13.84 17.62
C GLU A 72 2.59 -12.88 16.91
N GLY A 73 3.91 -13.02 17.12
CA GLY A 73 4.91 -12.16 16.49
C GLY A 73 4.94 -12.29 14.97
N GLN A 74 4.74 -13.50 14.44
CA GLN A 74 4.65 -13.75 12.99
C GLN A 74 3.37 -13.14 12.40
N LEU A 75 2.22 -13.31 13.08
CA LEU A 75 0.95 -12.70 12.66
C LEU A 75 1.03 -11.18 12.66
N THR A 76 1.61 -10.58 13.70
CA THR A 76 1.81 -9.13 13.81
C THR A 76 2.70 -8.59 12.68
N LYS A 77 3.82 -9.28 12.40
CA LYS A 77 4.72 -8.89 11.30
C LYS A 77 4.02 -9.00 9.94
N LEU A 78 3.29 -10.09 9.71
CA LEU A 78 2.57 -10.28 8.45
C LEU A 78 1.47 -9.22 8.29
N ARG A 79 0.67 -8.95 9.33
CA ARG A 79 -0.34 -7.89 9.30
C ARG A 79 0.30 -6.55 8.94
N ALA A 80 1.36 -6.13 9.63
CA ALA A 80 2.05 -4.87 9.36
C ALA A 80 2.53 -4.76 7.90
N SER A 81 2.92 -5.87 7.27
CA SER A 81 3.29 -5.86 5.85
C SER A 81 2.12 -5.67 4.90
N LEU A 82 0.92 -6.14 5.28
CA LEU A 82 -0.27 -6.07 4.45
C LEU A 82 -0.99 -4.71 4.53
N VAL A 83 -0.93 -4.07 5.71
CA VAL A 83 -1.65 -2.81 5.98
C VAL A 83 -0.73 -1.58 6.08
N CYS A 84 0.54 -1.69 5.66
CA CYS A 84 1.44 -0.54 5.63
C CYS A 84 1.07 0.45 4.52
N GLU A 85 1.52 1.70 4.68
CA GLU A 85 1.32 2.81 3.75
C GLU A 85 1.52 2.39 2.29
N GLN A 86 2.65 1.76 1.97
CA GLN A 86 3.00 1.34 0.60
C GLN A 86 2.01 0.32 0.03
N SER A 87 1.54 -0.64 0.84
CA SER A 87 0.57 -1.64 0.43
C SER A 87 -0.78 -1.01 0.13
N LEU A 88 -1.26 -0.14 1.03
CA LEU A 88 -2.53 0.55 0.87
C LEU A 88 -2.51 1.55 -0.29
N ALA A 89 -1.41 2.29 -0.46
CA ALA A 89 -1.20 3.14 -1.64
C ALA A 89 -1.22 2.32 -2.95
N GLY A 90 -0.66 1.12 -2.94
CA GLY A 90 -0.76 0.18 -4.06
C GLY A 90 -2.20 -0.21 -4.39
N CYS A 91 -3.01 -0.50 -3.37
CA CYS A 91 -4.45 -0.77 -3.53
C CYS A 91 -5.19 0.46 -4.08
N ALA A 92 -4.88 1.65 -3.56
CA ALA A 92 -5.48 2.91 -4.01
C ALA A 92 -5.17 3.18 -5.50
N ARG A 93 -3.95 2.91 -5.95
CA ARG A 93 -3.56 3.06 -7.36
C ARG A 93 -4.29 2.09 -8.29
N GLN A 94 -4.59 0.87 -7.86
CA GLN A 94 -5.35 -0.09 -8.66
C GLN A 94 -6.75 0.42 -9.01
N LEU A 95 -7.34 1.26 -8.16
CA LEU A 95 -8.64 1.92 -8.38
C LEU A 95 -8.51 3.35 -8.91
N ASP A 96 -7.29 3.81 -9.24
CA ASP A 96 -7.01 5.20 -9.62
C ASP A 96 -7.60 6.23 -8.62
N LEU A 97 -7.53 5.89 -7.31
CA LEU A 97 -8.16 6.68 -6.25
C LEU A 97 -7.63 8.12 -6.24
N GLY A 98 -6.35 8.32 -6.58
CA GLY A 98 -5.71 9.64 -6.68
C GLY A 98 -6.45 10.62 -7.58
N SER A 99 -7.05 10.14 -8.70
CA SER A 99 -7.79 10.99 -9.62
C SER A 99 -9.11 11.54 -9.05
N TYR A 100 -9.60 10.93 -7.97
CA TYR A 100 -10.84 11.30 -7.28
C TYR A 100 -10.59 12.17 -6.04
N LEU A 101 -9.34 12.34 -5.59
CA LEU A 101 -9.04 13.13 -4.40
C LEU A 101 -9.34 14.62 -4.61
N LEU A 102 -9.84 15.24 -3.56
CA LEU A 102 -9.97 16.68 -3.42
C LEU A 102 -8.77 17.20 -2.63
N LEU A 103 -7.81 17.79 -3.33
CA LEU A 103 -6.58 18.37 -2.79
C LEU A 103 -6.60 19.89 -2.91
N GLY A 104 -5.97 20.59 -1.98
CA GLY A 104 -5.65 21.99 -2.15
C GLY A 104 -4.64 22.19 -3.29
N ASN A 105 -4.64 23.38 -3.91
CA ASN A 105 -3.80 23.65 -5.09
C ASN A 105 -2.32 23.40 -4.85
N GLY A 106 -1.79 23.77 -3.67
CA GLY A 106 -0.39 23.52 -3.32
C GLY A 106 -0.03 22.03 -3.26
N GLU A 107 -0.90 21.23 -2.64
CA GLU A 107 -0.72 19.78 -2.52
C GLU A 107 -0.83 19.08 -3.89
N ASP A 108 -1.79 19.51 -4.70
CA ASP A 108 -1.99 18.95 -6.06
C ASP A 108 -0.79 19.25 -6.97
N LEU A 109 -0.27 20.48 -6.94
CA LEU A 109 0.90 20.90 -7.73
C LEU A 109 2.19 20.17 -7.34
N THR A 110 2.31 19.72 -6.10
CA THR A 110 3.47 18.96 -5.61
C THR A 110 3.33 17.45 -5.77
N GLY A 111 2.36 16.98 -6.53
CA GLY A 111 2.17 15.56 -6.83
C GLY A 111 1.45 14.78 -5.72
N GLY A 112 0.65 15.45 -4.89
CA GLY A 112 -0.09 14.82 -3.78
C GLY A 112 -0.97 13.66 -4.20
N ARG A 113 -1.52 13.66 -5.44
CA ARG A 113 -2.35 12.56 -5.96
C ARG A 113 -1.63 11.22 -6.07
N GLU A 114 -0.29 11.25 -6.18
CA GLU A 114 0.55 10.06 -6.33
C GLU A 114 1.36 9.75 -5.06
N ARG A 115 1.22 10.56 -4.01
CA ARG A 115 1.95 10.40 -2.76
C ARG A 115 1.37 9.26 -1.94
N ASP A 116 2.24 8.32 -1.52
CA ASP A 116 1.84 7.12 -0.81
C ASP A 116 1.04 7.41 0.46
N SER A 117 1.49 8.36 1.28
CA SER A 117 0.78 8.74 2.51
C SER A 117 -0.64 9.24 2.24
N ILE A 118 -0.83 10.13 1.26
CA ILE A 118 -2.16 10.66 0.92
C ILE A 118 -3.08 9.56 0.36
N LEU A 119 -2.53 8.65 -0.43
CA LEU A 119 -3.28 7.55 -1.01
C LEU A 119 -3.68 6.51 0.04
N SER A 120 -2.79 6.19 0.99
CA SER A 120 -3.09 5.27 2.09
C SER A 120 -4.14 5.84 3.03
N ASP A 121 -3.99 7.10 3.45
CA ASP A 121 -4.93 7.76 4.34
C ASP A 121 -6.33 7.84 3.72
N ALA A 122 -6.40 8.19 2.42
CA ALA A 122 -7.67 8.18 1.70
C ALA A 122 -8.27 6.78 1.55
N TRP A 123 -7.45 5.74 1.39
CA TRP A 123 -7.90 4.35 1.35
C TRP A 123 -8.54 3.93 2.67
N GLU A 124 -7.88 4.21 3.78
CA GLU A 124 -8.43 3.96 5.12
C GLU A 124 -9.70 4.77 5.35
N ALA A 125 -9.72 6.04 4.93
CA ALA A 125 -10.92 6.85 5.04
C ALA A 125 -12.10 6.28 4.23
N VAL A 126 -11.87 5.68 3.07
CA VAL A 126 -12.91 4.96 2.31
C VAL A 126 -13.43 3.76 3.08
N ILE A 127 -12.55 3.00 3.76
CA ILE A 127 -12.96 1.88 4.64
C ILE A 127 -13.83 2.40 5.79
N GLY A 128 -13.43 3.48 6.44
CA GLY A 128 -14.19 4.11 7.51
C GLY A 128 -15.56 4.61 7.04
N ALA A 129 -15.63 5.22 5.86
CA ALA A 129 -16.87 5.66 5.24
C ALA A 129 -17.81 4.48 4.93
N MET A 130 -17.28 3.38 4.38
CA MET A 130 -18.05 2.16 4.11
C MET A 130 -18.58 1.52 5.41
N TYR A 131 -17.76 1.51 6.45
CA TYR A 131 -18.19 1.02 7.76
C TYR A 131 -19.38 1.82 8.32
N LEU A 132 -19.36 3.14 8.24
CA LEU A 132 -20.45 3.99 8.70
C LEU A 132 -21.72 3.86 7.84
N ASP A 133 -21.56 3.66 6.54
CA ASP A 133 -22.67 3.59 5.58
C ASP A 133 -23.32 2.20 5.51
N GLY A 134 -22.50 1.15 5.44
CA GLY A 134 -22.94 -0.23 5.20
C GLY A 134 -22.66 -1.20 6.35
N GLY A 135 -22.03 -0.75 7.43
CA GLY A 135 -21.65 -1.57 8.56
C GLY A 135 -20.40 -2.44 8.32
N PHE A 136 -20.07 -3.24 9.33
CA PHE A 136 -18.85 -4.04 9.34
C PHE A 136 -18.72 -5.00 8.16
N THR A 137 -19.83 -5.63 7.74
CA THR A 137 -19.81 -6.62 6.64
C THR A 137 -19.35 -5.99 5.34
N SER A 138 -19.87 -4.82 4.96
CA SER A 138 -19.49 -4.12 3.72
C SER A 138 -18.01 -3.71 3.72
N ALA A 139 -17.53 -3.15 4.83
CA ALA A 139 -16.12 -2.80 4.98
C ALA A 139 -15.21 -4.04 4.93
N LYS A 140 -15.61 -5.15 5.59
CA LYS A 140 -14.89 -6.41 5.59
C LYS A 140 -14.77 -6.99 4.17
N GLU A 141 -15.84 -7.02 3.41
CA GLU A 141 -15.83 -7.52 2.01
C GLU A 141 -14.88 -6.70 1.13
N PHE A 142 -14.87 -5.39 1.30
CA PHE A 142 -13.93 -4.50 0.60
C PHE A 142 -12.47 -4.79 0.97
N ILE A 143 -12.17 -4.92 2.26
CA ILE A 143 -10.82 -5.22 2.75
C ILE A 143 -10.36 -6.59 2.23
N LEU A 144 -11.20 -7.62 2.32
CA LEU A 144 -10.89 -8.95 1.80
C LEU A 144 -10.61 -8.93 0.31
N LYS A 145 -11.39 -8.17 -0.45
CA LYS A 145 -11.28 -8.09 -1.91
C LYS A 145 -10.03 -7.35 -2.39
N PHE A 146 -9.65 -6.24 -1.74
CA PHE A 146 -8.60 -5.36 -2.27
C PHE A 146 -7.31 -5.39 -1.46
N VAL A 147 -7.38 -5.64 -0.15
CA VAL A 147 -6.20 -5.62 0.70
C VAL A 147 -5.67 -7.02 0.94
N LEU A 148 -6.56 -8.00 1.20
CA LEU A 148 -6.17 -9.34 1.61
C LEU A 148 -6.22 -10.37 0.46
N GLN A 149 -6.39 -9.91 -0.78
CA GLN A 149 -6.11 -10.75 -1.95
C GLN A 149 -4.61 -10.84 -2.17
N ASP A 150 -4.15 -11.99 -2.67
CA ASP A 150 -2.78 -12.22 -3.10
C ASP A 150 -1.71 -12.00 -2.02
N ILE A 151 -2.03 -12.47 -0.79
CA ILE A 151 -1.16 -12.33 0.39
C ILE A 151 0.23 -12.94 0.15
N GLU A 152 0.33 -14.04 -0.58
CA GLU A 152 1.61 -14.71 -0.83
C GLU A 152 2.57 -13.79 -1.62
N HIS A 153 2.09 -13.10 -2.66
CA HIS A 153 2.92 -12.13 -3.38
C HIS A 153 3.25 -10.89 -2.54
N LYS A 154 2.29 -10.40 -1.75
CA LYS A 154 2.54 -9.28 -0.83
C LYS A 154 3.58 -9.67 0.22
N LYS A 155 3.45 -10.83 0.85
CA LYS A 155 4.42 -11.38 1.80
C LYS A 155 5.79 -11.54 1.15
N LEU A 156 5.85 -12.13 -0.05
CA LEU A 156 7.08 -12.27 -0.81
C LEU A 156 7.73 -10.91 -1.07
N PHE A 157 6.95 -9.89 -1.40
CA PHE A 157 7.47 -8.53 -1.61
C PHE A 157 8.05 -7.95 -0.33
N TYR A 158 7.32 -7.97 0.80
CA TYR A 158 7.74 -7.32 2.05
C TYR A 158 8.86 -8.04 2.79
N ASP A 159 8.90 -9.36 2.72
CA ASP A 159 9.95 -10.17 3.33
C ASP A 159 11.08 -10.53 2.34
N SER A 160 11.04 -9.99 1.12
CA SER A 160 11.92 -10.39 0.02
C SER A 160 13.40 -10.36 0.37
N LYS A 161 13.88 -9.35 1.12
CA LYS A 161 15.28 -9.30 1.56
C LYS A 161 15.67 -10.46 2.47
N THR A 162 14.82 -10.79 3.44
CA THR A 162 15.04 -11.92 4.36
C THR A 162 14.95 -13.23 3.62
N ILE A 163 13.90 -13.42 2.81
CA ILE A 163 13.70 -14.66 2.04
C ILE A 163 14.84 -14.89 1.05
N LEU A 164 15.27 -13.85 0.33
CA LEU A 164 16.39 -13.96 -0.60
C LEU A 164 17.70 -14.28 0.11
N GLN A 165 17.94 -13.67 1.27
CA GLN A 165 19.13 -13.95 2.07
C GLN A 165 19.15 -15.40 2.55
N GLU A 166 18.04 -15.89 3.09
CA GLU A 166 17.91 -17.29 3.52
C GLU A 166 18.08 -18.25 2.34
N LEU A 167 17.47 -17.98 1.20
CA LEU A 167 17.62 -18.76 -0.02
C LEU A 167 19.08 -18.86 -0.45
N ILE A 168 19.78 -17.73 -0.55
CA ILE A 168 21.17 -17.67 -1.01
C ILE A 168 22.11 -18.35 0.00
N GLN A 169 21.92 -18.11 1.29
CA GLN A 169 22.75 -18.72 2.34
C GLN A 169 22.50 -20.21 2.47
N ASN A 170 21.25 -20.66 2.46
CA ASN A 170 20.91 -22.06 2.73
C ASN A 170 21.11 -22.96 1.50
N LYS A 171 20.68 -22.53 0.32
CA LYS A 171 20.73 -23.35 -0.90
C LYS A 171 22.06 -23.21 -1.63
N TYR A 172 22.56 -21.97 -1.78
CA TYR A 172 23.75 -21.69 -2.58
C TYR A 172 25.03 -21.53 -1.76
N LYS A 173 24.94 -21.39 -0.42
CA LYS A 173 26.09 -21.18 0.48
C LYS A 173 26.92 -19.95 0.09
N GLN A 174 26.28 -18.92 -0.42
CA GLN A 174 26.88 -17.68 -0.91
C GLN A 174 26.42 -16.48 -0.09
N SER A 175 27.06 -15.32 -0.28
CA SER A 175 26.69 -14.07 0.37
C SER A 175 25.79 -13.23 -0.53
N LEU A 176 24.82 -12.54 0.09
CA LEU A 176 23.97 -11.54 -0.57
C LEU A 176 24.46 -10.14 -0.18
N HIS A 177 24.62 -9.26 -1.16
CA HIS A 177 24.87 -7.84 -0.90
C HIS A 177 24.17 -6.97 -1.96
N TYR A 178 24.06 -5.66 -1.67
CA TYR A 178 23.38 -4.70 -2.51
C TYR A 178 24.31 -3.56 -2.84
N VAL A 179 24.32 -3.11 -4.09
CA VAL A 179 25.13 -2.02 -4.59
C VAL A 179 24.23 -0.93 -5.15
N LEU A 180 24.42 0.31 -4.67
CA LEU A 180 23.73 1.48 -5.22
C LEU A 180 24.33 1.79 -6.61
N LEU A 181 23.51 1.75 -7.64
CA LEU A 181 23.92 2.06 -9.01
C LEU A 181 23.72 3.54 -9.35
N SER A 182 22.58 4.12 -8.99
CA SER A 182 22.29 5.54 -9.24
C SER A 182 21.39 6.14 -8.18
N GLU A 183 21.49 7.47 -8.06
CA GLU A 183 20.61 8.31 -7.27
C GLU A 183 20.22 9.49 -8.16
N GLU A 184 18.93 9.58 -8.52
CA GLU A 184 18.42 10.53 -9.51
C GLU A 184 17.25 11.33 -8.95
N GLY A 185 17.10 12.57 -9.43
CA GLY A 185 16.00 13.46 -9.04
C GLY A 185 16.35 14.45 -7.94
N PRO A 186 15.50 15.47 -7.73
CA PRO A 186 15.69 16.47 -6.67
C PRO A 186 15.49 15.86 -5.28
N ASP A 187 16.01 16.52 -4.23
CA ASP A 187 16.02 15.98 -2.87
C ASP A 187 14.64 15.52 -2.33
N HIS A 188 13.59 16.22 -2.72
CA HIS A 188 12.21 15.88 -2.34
C HIS A 188 11.58 14.78 -3.19
N ASN A 189 12.26 14.33 -4.25
CA ASN A 189 11.75 13.32 -5.19
C ASN A 189 12.87 12.42 -5.74
N LYS A 190 13.77 11.98 -4.87
CA LYS A 190 14.88 11.09 -5.25
C LYS A 190 14.39 9.69 -5.60
N THR A 191 15.03 9.11 -6.61
CA THR A 191 14.89 7.70 -6.98
C THR A 191 16.24 7.02 -6.88
N PHE A 192 16.30 5.97 -6.10
CA PHE A 192 17.48 5.13 -5.93
C PHE A 192 17.35 3.90 -6.81
N THR A 193 18.42 3.53 -7.52
CA THR A 193 18.50 2.27 -8.24
C THR A 193 19.57 1.40 -7.58
N VAL A 194 19.20 0.19 -7.18
CA VAL A 194 20.07 -0.75 -6.48
C VAL A 194 20.13 -2.07 -7.23
N GLN A 195 21.31 -2.68 -7.30
CA GLN A 195 21.56 -4.01 -7.83
C GLN A 195 21.79 -4.98 -6.67
N ALA A 196 21.09 -6.11 -6.68
CA ALA A 196 21.40 -7.23 -5.79
C ALA A 196 22.49 -8.11 -6.40
N TYR A 197 23.35 -8.70 -5.56
CA TYR A 197 24.44 -9.61 -5.95
C TYR A 197 24.47 -10.84 -5.06
N MET A 198 24.66 -12.00 -5.70
CA MET A 198 25.00 -13.25 -5.06
C MET A 198 26.51 -13.49 -5.30
N ASN A 199 27.34 -13.26 -4.29
CA ASN A 199 28.79 -13.08 -4.46
C ASN A 199 29.08 -12.05 -5.57
N GLU A 200 29.72 -12.47 -6.67
CA GLU A 200 30.01 -11.62 -7.84
C GLU A 200 28.96 -11.70 -8.95
N THR A 201 27.97 -12.57 -8.80
CA THR A 201 26.89 -12.73 -9.78
C THR A 201 25.82 -11.66 -9.58
N ALA A 202 25.61 -10.82 -10.59
CA ALA A 202 24.54 -9.83 -10.59
C ALA A 202 23.18 -10.55 -10.67
N LEU A 203 22.27 -10.24 -9.73
CA LEU A 203 20.89 -10.65 -9.76
C LEU A 203 20.02 -9.59 -10.44
N MET A 204 18.92 -9.15 -9.81
CA MET A 204 18.04 -8.14 -10.39
C MET A 204 18.30 -6.75 -9.80
N THR A 205 17.92 -5.73 -10.56
CA THR A 205 17.87 -4.35 -10.08
C THR A 205 16.52 -4.02 -9.48
N GLY A 206 16.51 -3.06 -8.53
CA GLY A 206 15.29 -2.50 -7.97
C GLY A 206 15.36 -0.98 -7.89
N LYS A 207 14.22 -0.32 -7.97
CA LYS A 207 14.09 1.13 -7.82
C LYS A 207 13.19 1.44 -6.64
N GLY A 208 13.45 2.56 -5.95
CA GLY A 208 12.65 3.03 -4.83
C GLY A 208 12.97 4.46 -4.42
N ARG A 209 12.08 5.07 -3.64
CA ARG A 209 12.24 6.43 -3.09
C ARG A 209 13.28 6.49 -1.96
N THR A 210 13.65 5.35 -1.41
CA THR A 210 14.73 5.20 -0.43
C THR A 210 15.64 4.06 -0.86
N LYS A 211 16.88 4.04 -0.38
CA LYS A 211 17.81 2.91 -0.62
C LYS A 211 17.20 1.59 -0.16
N LYS A 212 16.55 1.59 1.03
CA LYS A 212 15.87 0.40 1.57
C LYS A 212 14.75 -0.10 0.65
N ALA A 213 13.94 0.80 0.11
CA ALA A 213 12.87 0.43 -0.83
C ALA A 213 13.42 -0.12 -2.15
N ALA A 214 14.52 0.45 -2.66
CA ALA A 214 15.20 -0.04 -3.85
C ALA A 214 15.82 -1.44 -3.65
N GLU A 215 16.46 -1.67 -2.49
CA GLU A 215 16.98 -3.00 -2.11
C GLU A 215 15.86 -4.05 -1.98
N GLN A 216 14.73 -3.66 -1.37
CA GLN A 216 13.55 -4.50 -1.25
C GLN A 216 13.01 -4.90 -2.64
N SER A 217 12.89 -3.92 -3.54
CA SER A 217 12.47 -4.15 -4.93
C SER A 217 13.45 -5.06 -5.67
N ALA A 218 14.77 -4.87 -5.53
CA ALA A 218 15.78 -5.71 -6.13
C ALA A 218 15.71 -7.16 -5.62
N ALA A 219 15.51 -7.34 -4.31
CA ALA A 219 15.34 -8.65 -3.70
C ALA A 219 14.10 -9.37 -4.24
N TYR A 220 12.97 -8.67 -4.30
CA TYR A 220 11.72 -9.23 -4.81
C TYR A 220 11.83 -9.67 -6.28
N GLN A 221 12.37 -8.82 -7.14
CA GLN A 221 12.59 -9.16 -8.55
C GLN A 221 13.54 -10.37 -8.69
N SER A 222 14.56 -10.46 -7.84
CA SER A 222 15.48 -11.60 -7.82
C SER A 222 14.76 -12.90 -7.43
N LEU A 223 13.89 -12.87 -6.42
CA LEU A 223 13.09 -14.04 -6.00
C LEU A 223 12.19 -14.54 -7.12
N LEU A 224 11.49 -13.64 -7.81
CA LEU A 224 10.66 -14.02 -8.96
C LEU A 224 11.46 -14.72 -10.06
N LYS A 225 12.72 -14.30 -10.28
CA LYS A 225 13.61 -14.95 -11.25
C LYS A 225 14.10 -16.31 -10.78
N PHE A 226 14.37 -16.49 -9.48
CA PHE A 226 14.68 -17.82 -8.91
C PHE A 226 13.51 -18.79 -9.06
N GLU A 227 12.26 -18.33 -8.87
CA GLU A 227 11.06 -19.14 -9.09
C GLU A 227 10.91 -19.58 -10.57
N GLN A 228 11.34 -18.75 -11.52
CA GLN A 228 11.34 -19.04 -12.95
C GLN A 228 12.52 -19.95 -13.37
N GLY A 229 13.44 -20.26 -12.48
CA GLY A 229 14.58 -21.13 -12.77
C GLY A 229 15.77 -20.46 -13.47
N GLU A 230 15.82 -19.14 -13.56
CA GLU A 230 16.85 -18.41 -14.31
C GLU A 230 18.24 -18.43 -13.66
N TYR A 231 18.37 -18.84 -12.41
CA TYR A 231 19.65 -18.90 -11.66
C TYR A 231 19.99 -20.32 -11.16
N MET A 232 19.41 -21.34 -11.79
CA MET A 232 19.73 -22.75 -11.50
C MET A 232 20.86 -23.27 -12.39
#